data_31a67728f7ea643a86965af033f4dfc8
#
_entry.id   31a67728f7ea643a86965af033f4dfc8
#
_cell.length_a   1.000
_cell.length_b   1.000
_cell.length_c   1.000
_cell.angle_alpha   90.00
_cell.angle_beta   90.00
_cell.angle_gamma   90.00
#
_symmetry.space_group_name_H-M   'P 1'
#
loop_
_entity.id
_entity.type
_entity.pdbx_description
1 polymer ?
#
loop_
_entity_poly.entity_id
_entity_poly.type
_entity_poly.pdbx_seq_one_letter_code
_entity_poly.pdbx_strand_id
1 'polypeptide(L)'
;TLSEVLARAGADTWREFYVNDSGNQIKKFASSLEARYLQLIEGEDAVPFPEDGYQGDDIRDLAAAFLEERGEGPAQLPSETLRAQLAAFGLSVNLPKMKTDLARYKIGYDLWFLESSLYESGYVEETIGLLTEKGFTYEKDGALWLKTAEILAGNLKKAGKSDEYVEKQDLKDDVLRRANGFYTYFASDIAYHRDKFEKRGFDKVINIWG
;
A
#
# COMPACT_ATOMS: atom_id res chain seq x y z
N THR A 1 -3.92 -20.30 -8.81
CA THR A 1 -4.22 -21.72 -8.50
C THR A 1 -5.33 -21.86 -7.48
N LEU A 2 -5.25 -21.22 -6.30
CA LEU A 2 -6.27 -21.36 -5.24
C LEU A 2 -7.67 -20.92 -5.70
N SER A 3 -7.80 -19.74 -6.32
CA SER A 3 -9.08 -19.24 -6.83
C SER A 3 -9.69 -20.18 -7.88
N GLU A 4 -8.88 -20.77 -8.74
CA GLU A 4 -9.32 -21.73 -9.75
C GLU A 4 -9.89 -23.00 -9.11
N VAL A 5 -9.25 -23.50 -8.05
CA VAL A 5 -9.76 -24.66 -7.29
C VAL A 5 -11.09 -24.33 -6.61
N LEU A 6 -11.18 -23.15 -5.98
CA LEU A 6 -12.41 -22.71 -5.33
C LEU A 6 -13.54 -22.49 -6.34
N ALA A 7 -13.27 -21.92 -7.50
CA ALA A 7 -14.23 -21.73 -8.58
C ALA A 7 -14.78 -23.08 -9.07
N ARG A 8 -13.93 -24.08 -9.26
CA ARG A 8 -14.34 -25.44 -9.62
C ARG A 8 -15.13 -26.16 -8.52
N ALA A 9 -14.94 -25.74 -7.27
CA ALA A 9 -15.72 -26.21 -6.13
C ALA A 9 -17.07 -25.47 -5.98
N GLY A 10 -17.40 -24.55 -6.90
CA GLY A 10 -18.68 -23.85 -6.95
C GLY A 10 -18.69 -22.49 -6.25
N ALA A 11 -17.53 -21.95 -5.84
CA ALA A 11 -17.45 -20.60 -5.30
C ALA A 11 -17.39 -19.57 -6.44
N ASP A 12 -18.07 -18.43 -6.27
CA ASP A 12 -17.83 -17.25 -7.09
C ASP A 12 -16.55 -16.57 -6.59
N THR A 13 -15.54 -16.52 -7.44
CA THR A 13 -14.18 -16.08 -7.02
C THR A 13 -13.78 -14.79 -7.72
N TRP A 14 -13.20 -13.89 -6.94
CA TRP A 14 -12.61 -12.64 -7.40
C TRP A 14 -11.13 -12.61 -7.05
N ARG A 15 -10.29 -12.27 -8.01
CA ARG A 15 -8.82 -12.21 -7.86
C ARG A 15 -8.38 -10.76 -7.88
N GLU A 16 -7.62 -10.38 -6.90
CA GLU A 16 -7.18 -9.02 -6.75
C GLU A 16 -5.69 -8.92 -6.50
N PHE A 17 -5.04 -8.00 -7.18
CA PHE A 17 -3.66 -7.61 -6.95
C PHE A 17 -3.65 -6.27 -6.23
N TYR A 18 -3.08 -6.24 -5.03
CA TYR A 18 -2.90 -5.00 -4.29
C TYR A 18 -1.66 -4.28 -4.78
N VAL A 19 -1.82 -3.09 -5.31
CA VAL A 19 -0.73 -2.24 -5.78
C VAL A 19 -0.37 -1.27 -4.66
N ASN A 20 0.82 -1.42 -4.11
CA ASN A 20 1.37 -0.50 -3.11
C ASN A 20 1.93 0.74 -3.82
N ASP A 21 1.05 1.66 -4.20
CA ASP A 21 1.36 2.91 -4.89
C ASP A 21 1.35 4.12 -3.95
N SER A 22 1.43 3.87 -2.63
CA SER A 22 1.49 4.90 -1.60
C SER A 22 2.57 4.60 -0.53
N GLY A 23 2.74 5.49 0.44
CA GLY A 23 3.63 5.28 1.57
C GLY A 23 5.13 5.36 1.25
N ASN A 24 5.96 4.66 2.05
CA ASN A 24 7.42 4.82 1.97
C ASN A 24 8.04 4.18 0.73
N GLN A 25 7.48 3.11 0.21
CA GLN A 25 8.07 2.42 -0.94
C GLN A 25 7.96 3.27 -2.21
N ILE A 26 6.79 3.86 -2.44
CA ILE A 26 6.63 4.77 -3.60
C ILE A 26 7.48 6.03 -3.45
N LYS A 27 7.70 6.54 -2.22
CA LYS A 27 8.61 7.66 -1.99
C LYS A 27 10.05 7.31 -2.32
N LYS A 28 10.52 6.12 -1.95
CA LYS A 28 11.85 5.61 -2.32
C LYS A 28 11.97 5.41 -3.82
N PHE A 29 10.96 4.87 -4.46
CA PHE A 29 10.90 4.72 -5.91
C PHE A 29 11.00 6.08 -6.61
N ALA A 30 10.20 7.05 -6.19
CA ALA A 30 10.20 8.40 -6.74
C ALA A 30 11.55 9.11 -6.55
N SER A 31 12.17 9.02 -5.36
CA SER A 31 13.47 9.64 -5.09
C SER A 31 14.60 8.97 -5.87
N SER A 32 14.51 7.66 -6.12
CA SER A 32 15.46 6.93 -6.96
C SER A 32 15.37 7.37 -8.43
N LEU A 33 14.14 7.50 -8.94
CA LEU A 33 13.90 8.01 -10.30
C LEU A 33 14.36 9.46 -10.45
N GLU A 34 14.07 10.32 -9.46
CA GLU A 34 14.52 11.72 -9.46
C GLU A 34 16.04 11.81 -9.55
N ALA A 35 16.76 11.06 -8.68
CA ALA A 35 18.22 11.06 -8.71
C ALA A 35 18.76 10.62 -10.08
N ARG A 36 18.24 9.54 -10.66
CA ARG A 36 18.68 9.07 -11.99
C ARG A 36 18.32 10.04 -13.10
N TYR A 37 17.12 10.63 -13.07
CA TYR A 37 16.70 11.62 -14.04
C TYR A 37 17.62 12.87 -14.01
N LEU A 38 17.92 13.39 -12.82
CA LEU A 38 18.81 14.54 -12.69
C LEU A 38 20.27 14.20 -13.05
N GLN A 39 20.76 12.99 -12.71
CA GLN A 39 22.07 12.50 -13.12
C GLN A 39 22.22 12.40 -14.65
N LEU A 40 21.16 12.07 -15.37
CA LEU A 40 21.18 12.05 -16.84
C LEU A 40 21.34 13.45 -17.44
N ILE A 41 20.89 14.49 -16.76
CA ILE A 41 20.95 15.89 -17.23
C ILE A 41 22.24 16.57 -16.77
N GLU A 42 22.60 16.42 -15.52
CA GLU A 42 23.66 17.19 -14.86
C GLU A 42 24.98 16.42 -14.71
N GLY A 43 24.95 15.10 -14.88
CA GLY A 43 26.09 14.19 -14.71
C GLY A 43 25.96 13.34 -13.44
N GLU A 44 26.60 12.15 -13.44
CA GLU A 44 26.47 11.17 -12.35
C GLU A 44 27.00 11.70 -11.00
N ASP A 45 28.01 12.55 -11.01
CA ASP A 45 28.62 13.09 -9.78
C ASP A 45 27.90 14.34 -9.24
N ALA A 46 27.00 14.95 -10.01
CA ALA A 46 26.30 16.17 -9.64
C ALA A 46 25.19 15.95 -8.62
N VAL A 47 24.55 14.76 -8.66
CA VAL A 47 23.41 14.43 -7.82
C VAL A 47 23.68 13.14 -7.03
N PRO A 48 23.73 13.19 -5.68
CA PRO A 48 23.93 12.00 -4.88
C PRO A 48 22.72 11.06 -4.99
N PHE A 49 22.98 9.76 -5.15
CA PHE A 49 21.92 8.76 -5.15
C PHE A 49 21.50 8.43 -3.70
N PRO A 50 20.19 8.30 -3.40
CA PRO A 50 19.72 7.95 -2.06
C PRO A 50 20.30 6.61 -1.58
N GLU A 51 20.82 6.55 -0.35
CA GLU A 51 21.43 5.34 0.23
C GLU A 51 20.46 4.15 0.26
N ASP A 52 19.20 4.41 0.54
CA ASP A 52 18.14 3.40 0.61
C ASP A 52 17.28 3.32 -0.69
N GLY A 53 17.78 3.91 -1.78
CA GLY A 53 17.10 3.93 -3.08
C GLY A 53 17.22 2.61 -3.85
N TYR A 54 16.34 2.44 -4.82
CA TYR A 54 16.35 1.30 -5.75
C TYR A 54 17.44 1.50 -6.82
N GLN A 55 18.44 0.64 -6.82
CA GLN A 55 19.64 0.79 -7.65
C GLN A 55 19.61 -0.01 -8.97
N GLY A 56 18.51 -0.69 -9.27
CA GLY A 56 18.39 -1.54 -10.45
C GLY A 56 18.49 -0.76 -11.78
N ASP A 57 18.89 -1.44 -12.84
CA ASP A 57 18.96 -0.86 -14.18
C ASP A 57 17.59 -0.39 -14.67
N ASP A 58 16.52 -1.03 -14.22
CA ASP A 58 15.15 -0.62 -14.51
C ASP A 58 14.82 0.80 -14.04
N ILE A 59 15.44 1.29 -12.96
CA ILE A 59 15.28 2.68 -12.51
C ILE A 59 15.97 3.65 -13.47
N ARG A 60 17.14 3.29 -14.00
CA ARG A 60 17.83 4.08 -15.02
C ARG A 60 17.04 4.13 -16.33
N ASP A 61 16.52 2.99 -16.75
CA ASP A 61 15.73 2.87 -17.99
C ASP A 61 14.45 3.71 -17.90
N LEU A 62 13.75 3.68 -16.75
CA LEU A 62 12.57 4.51 -16.51
C LEU A 62 12.90 6.01 -16.49
N ALA A 63 13.99 6.40 -15.85
CA ALA A 63 14.44 7.79 -15.83
C ALA A 63 14.82 8.28 -17.24
N ALA A 64 15.50 7.45 -18.04
CA ALA A 64 15.83 7.75 -19.42
C ALA A 64 14.58 7.89 -20.30
N ALA A 65 13.62 6.98 -20.15
CA ALA A 65 12.35 7.04 -20.86
C ALA A 65 11.53 8.28 -20.49
N PHE A 66 11.54 8.68 -19.21
CA PHE A 66 10.90 9.92 -18.79
C PHE A 66 11.56 11.16 -19.40
N LEU A 67 12.90 11.18 -19.43
CA LEU A 67 13.66 12.26 -20.06
C LEU A 67 13.37 12.34 -21.57
N GLU A 68 13.30 11.20 -22.25
CA GLU A 68 12.96 11.15 -23.67
C GLU A 68 11.53 11.68 -23.95
N GLU A 69 10.56 11.34 -23.11
CA GLU A 69 9.16 11.74 -23.29
C GLU A 69 8.90 13.20 -22.88
N ARG A 70 9.49 13.65 -21.76
CA ARG A 70 9.16 14.93 -21.12
C ARG A 70 10.24 16.00 -21.25
N GLY A 71 11.45 15.62 -21.71
CA GLY A 71 12.60 16.52 -21.80
C GLY A 71 13.14 16.94 -20.43
N GLU A 72 13.94 17.99 -20.41
CA GLU A 72 14.60 18.53 -19.19
C GLU A 72 13.72 19.49 -18.38
N GLY A 73 12.60 19.97 -18.96
CA GLY A 73 11.72 20.95 -18.31
C GLY A 73 11.30 20.58 -16.89
N PRO A 74 10.91 19.32 -16.62
CA PRO A 74 10.53 18.87 -15.29
C PRO A 74 11.63 19.04 -14.22
N ALA A 75 12.91 19.07 -14.57
CA ALA A 75 14.01 19.29 -13.63
C ALA A 75 13.93 20.64 -12.90
N GLN A 76 13.20 21.61 -13.45
CA GLN A 76 12.99 22.93 -12.83
C GLN A 76 11.82 22.96 -11.84
N LEU A 77 11.07 21.88 -11.70
CA LEU A 77 9.95 21.78 -10.77
C LEU A 77 10.45 21.58 -9.33
N PRO A 78 9.64 21.97 -8.33
CA PRO A 78 9.89 21.54 -6.95
C PRO A 78 10.04 20.03 -6.86
N SER A 79 11.00 19.53 -6.08
CA SER A 79 11.34 18.10 -5.95
C SER A 79 10.10 17.22 -5.67
N GLU A 80 9.18 17.68 -4.82
CA GLU A 80 7.94 16.94 -4.53
C GLU A 80 7.07 16.76 -5.78
N THR A 81 6.94 17.81 -6.60
CA THR A 81 6.18 17.76 -7.85
C THR A 81 6.85 16.85 -8.88
N LEU A 82 8.17 16.97 -9.02
CA LEU A 82 8.95 16.11 -9.91
C LEU A 82 8.82 14.64 -9.50
N ARG A 83 8.98 14.32 -8.23
CA ARG A 83 8.81 12.97 -7.68
C ARG A 83 7.43 12.39 -7.96
N ALA A 84 6.38 13.18 -7.78
CA ALA A 84 5.02 12.74 -8.09
C ALA A 84 4.85 12.38 -9.57
N GLN A 85 5.40 13.20 -10.49
CA GLN A 85 5.36 12.93 -11.93
C GLN A 85 6.17 11.68 -12.30
N LEU A 86 7.37 11.53 -11.74
CA LEU A 86 8.23 10.37 -11.98
C LEU A 86 7.61 9.07 -11.45
N ALA A 87 7.02 9.10 -10.26
CA ALA A 87 6.32 7.94 -9.70
C ALA A 87 5.12 7.54 -10.56
N ALA A 88 4.29 8.49 -10.97
CA ALA A 88 3.15 8.24 -11.84
C ALA A 88 3.58 7.66 -13.19
N PHE A 89 4.63 8.22 -13.79
CA PHE A 89 5.21 7.70 -15.03
C PHE A 89 5.74 6.27 -14.85
N GLY A 90 6.57 6.03 -13.85
CA GLY A 90 7.12 4.70 -13.58
C GLY A 90 6.03 3.64 -13.35
N LEU A 91 4.97 3.97 -12.62
CA LEU A 91 3.82 3.08 -12.44
C LEU A 91 3.08 2.86 -13.77
N SER A 92 2.91 3.89 -14.60
CA SER A 92 2.24 3.76 -15.91
C SER A 92 2.98 2.83 -16.88
N VAL A 93 4.29 2.70 -16.73
CA VAL A 93 5.13 1.77 -17.51
C VAL A 93 5.15 0.37 -16.88
N ASN A 94 5.38 0.29 -15.56
CA ASN A 94 5.61 -0.98 -14.88
C ASN A 94 4.33 -1.82 -14.72
N LEU A 95 3.18 -1.21 -14.45
CA LEU A 95 1.94 -1.97 -14.26
C LEU A 95 1.50 -2.73 -15.51
N PRO A 96 1.48 -2.14 -16.73
CA PRO A 96 1.18 -2.88 -17.94
C PRO A 96 2.20 -3.99 -18.23
N LYS A 97 3.49 -3.74 -17.98
CA LYS A 97 4.55 -4.75 -18.14
C LYS A 97 4.30 -5.93 -17.20
N MET A 98 4.04 -5.68 -15.93
CA MET A 98 3.74 -6.71 -14.94
C MET A 98 2.48 -7.51 -15.33
N LYS A 99 1.42 -6.84 -15.80
CA LYS A 99 0.21 -7.52 -16.31
C LYS A 99 0.53 -8.45 -17.46
N THR A 100 1.35 -7.99 -18.40
CA THR A 100 1.79 -8.78 -19.57
C THR A 100 2.60 -9.99 -19.15
N ASP A 101 3.55 -9.81 -18.23
CA ASP A 101 4.40 -10.91 -17.75
C ASP A 101 3.57 -11.96 -16.99
N LEU A 102 2.65 -11.55 -16.15
CA LEU A 102 1.75 -12.47 -15.44
C LEU A 102 0.82 -13.21 -16.41
N ALA A 103 0.32 -12.54 -17.45
CA ALA A 103 -0.50 -13.16 -18.47
C ALA A 103 0.23 -14.30 -19.24
N ARG A 104 1.56 -14.18 -19.41
CA ARG A 104 2.40 -15.25 -20.02
C ARG A 104 2.36 -16.52 -19.15
N TYR A 105 2.21 -16.40 -17.83
CA TYR A 105 2.01 -17.50 -16.91
C TYR A 105 0.54 -17.89 -16.75
N LYS A 106 -0.38 -17.32 -17.55
CA LYS A 106 -1.83 -17.52 -17.46
C LYS A 106 -2.39 -17.07 -16.10
N ILE A 107 -1.77 -16.07 -15.49
CA ILE A 107 -2.21 -15.44 -14.25
C ILE A 107 -2.90 -14.13 -14.63
N GLY A 108 -4.18 -14.02 -14.26
CA GLY A 108 -4.96 -12.81 -14.43
C GLY A 108 -5.61 -12.39 -13.12
N TYR A 109 -5.84 -11.11 -12.97
CA TYR A 109 -6.55 -10.50 -11.85
C TYR A 109 -7.78 -9.77 -12.37
N ASP A 110 -8.85 -9.84 -11.62
CA ASP A 110 -10.11 -9.18 -11.93
C ASP A 110 -10.04 -7.68 -11.57
N LEU A 111 -9.21 -7.34 -10.57
CA LEU A 111 -8.91 -5.96 -10.17
C LEU A 111 -7.43 -5.78 -9.81
N TRP A 112 -6.87 -4.66 -10.21
CA TRP A 112 -5.61 -4.11 -9.73
C TRP A 112 -5.94 -2.94 -8.83
N PHE A 113 -5.97 -3.20 -7.52
CA PHE A 113 -6.41 -2.25 -6.52
C PHE A 113 -5.26 -1.32 -6.14
N LEU A 114 -5.43 -0.01 -6.32
CA LEU A 114 -4.45 1.01 -5.94
C LEU A 114 -4.68 1.41 -4.48
N GLU A 115 -3.66 1.30 -3.63
CA GLU A 115 -3.74 1.75 -2.24
C GLU A 115 -4.08 3.23 -2.14
N SER A 116 -3.49 4.06 -3.02
CA SER A 116 -3.75 5.50 -3.08
C SER A 116 -5.24 5.86 -3.16
N SER A 117 -6.03 5.02 -3.83
CA SER A 117 -7.48 5.25 -3.97
C SER A 117 -8.24 5.30 -2.64
N LEU A 118 -7.75 4.61 -1.60
CA LEU A 118 -8.33 4.66 -0.25
C LEU A 118 -8.11 6.02 0.42
N TYR A 119 -6.96 6.64 0.16
CA TYR A 119 -6.63 7.96 0.68
C TYR A 119 -7.31 9.07 -0.11
N GLU A 120 -7.26 9.01 -1.44
CA GLU A 120 -7.87 10.00 -2.35
C GLU A 120 -9.38 10.10 -2.19
N SER A 121 -10.03 8.96 -1.93
CA SER A 121 -11.47 8.93 -1.65
C SER A 121 -11.85 9.34 -0.22
N GLY A 122 -10.88 9.55 0.68
CA GLY A 122 -11.12 9.79 2.11
C GLY A 122 -11.59 8.55 2.88
N TYR A 123 -11.55 7.37 2.26
CA TYR A 123 -12.13 6.16 2.86
C TYR A 123 -11.33 5.65 4.07
N VAL A 124 -10.02 5.91 4.12
CA VAL A 124 -9.21 5.64 5.32
C VAL A 124 -9.71 6.49 6.48
N GLU A 125 -9.87 7.81 6.27
CA GLU A 125 -10.32 8.74 7.30
C GLU A 125 -11.73 8.40 7.79
N GLU A 126 -12.65 8.11 6.88
CA GLU A 126 -14.03 7.68 7.19
C GLU A 126 -14.01 6.41 8.04
N THR A 127 -13.19 5.42 7.69
CA THR A 127 -13.09 4.16 8.41
C THR A 127 -12.56 4.35 9.83
N ILE A 128 -11.53 5.19 9.98
CA ILE A 128 -10.97 5.49 11.31
C ILE A 128 -11.97 6.31 12.15
N GLY A 129 -12.69 7.24 11.54
CA GLY A 129 -13.79 7.97 12.17
C GLY A 129 -14.85 7.03 12.73
N LEU A 130 -15.30 6.05 11.94
CA LEU A 130 -16.26 5.04 12.36
C LEU A 130 -15.76 4.20 13.55
N LEU A 131 -14.48 3.80 13.56
CA LEU A 131 -13.88 3.09 14.70
C LEU A 131 -13.86 3.94 15.96
N THR A 132 -13.61 5.24 15.80
CA THR A 132 -13.61 6.20 16.91
C THR A 132 -15.02 6.40 17.47
N GLU A 133 -16.02 6.59 16.63
CA GLU A 133 -17.42 6.69 17.03
C GLU A 133 -17.91 5.45 17.79
N LYS A 134 -17.45 4.28 17.37
CA LYS A 134 -17.75 3.00 18.05
C LYS A 134 -16.94 2.77 19.33
N GLY A 135 -16.03 3.68 19.71
CA GLY A 135 -15.24 3.60 20.93
C GLY A 135 -14.07 2.61 20.89
N PHE A 136 -13.67 2.16 19.70
CA PHE A 136 -12.55 1.23 19.52
C PHE A 136 -11.18 1.90 19.50
N THR A 137 -11.12 3.22 19.57
CA THR A 137 -9.86 3.98 19.56
C THR A 137 -9.68 4.81 20.82
N TYR A 138 -8.44 5.29 21.04
CA TYR A 138 -8.10 6.28 22.05
C TYR A 138 -6.89 7.09 21.63
N GLU A 139 -6.72 8.29 22.16
CA GLU A 139 -5.53 9.12 21.94
C GLU A 139 -4.51 8.92 23.05
N LYS A 140 -3.23 8.78 22.66
CA LYS A 140 -2.10 8.70 23.56
C LYS A 140 -0.85 9.29 22.88
N ASP A 141 -0.15 10.17 23.57
CA ASP A 141 1.08 10.82 23.10
C ASP A 141 0.94 11.51 21.73
N GLY A 142 -0.25 12.10 21.47
CA GLY A 142 -0.58 12.75 20.19
C GLY A 142 -0.89 11.79 19.04
N ALA A 143 -0.82 10.49 19.25
CA ALA A 143 -1.16 9.46 18.27
C ALA A 143 -2.55 8.85 18.57
N LEU A 144 -3.25 8.39 17.53
CA LEU A 144 -4.50 7.66 17.65
C LEU A 144 -4.21 6.16 17.61
N TRP A 145 -4.68 5.45 18.61
CA TRP A 145 -4.47 4.02 18.82
C TRP A 145 -5.75 3.23 18.68
N LEU A 146 -5.67 2.02 18.15
CA LEU A 146 -6.73 1.01 18.17
C LEU A 146 -6.57 0.15 19.41
N LYS A 147 -7.67 -0.14 20.08
CA LYS A 147 -7.76 -1.08 21.23
C LYS A 147 -7.66 -2.53 20.74
N THR A 148 -6.60 -2.85 20.00
CA THR A 148 -6.41 -4.17 19.38
C THR A 148 -6.34 -5.27 20.42
N ALA A 149 -5.67 -5.03 21.55
CA ALA A 149 -5.55 -5.99 22.64
C ALA A 149 -6.93 -6.38 23.19
N GLU A 150 -7.80 -5.41 23.44
CA GLU A 150 -9.16 -5.64 23.95
C GLU A 150 -10.01 -6.43 22.92
N ILE A 151 -9.94 -6.02 21.64
CA ILE A 151 -10.68 -6.66 20.54
C ILE A 151 -10.24 -8.12 20.37
N LEU A 152 -8.94 -8.39 20.35
CA LEU A 152 -8.39 -9.74 20.20
C LEU A 152 -8.69 -10.60 21.40
N ALA A 153 -8.55 -10.07 22.63
CA ALA A 153 -8.92 -10.78 23.85
C ALA A 153 -10.40 -11.19 23.83
N GLY A 154 -11.28 -10.27 23.45
CA GLY A 154 -12.70 -10.54 23.30
C GLY A 154 -13.00 -11.64 22.28
N ASN A 155 -12.31 -11.62 21.13
CA ASN A 155 -12.47 -12.63 20.09
C ASN A 155 -11.95 -14.01 20.52
N LEU A 156 -10.82 -14.07 21.20
CA LEU A 156 -10.28 -15.32 21.75
C LEU A 156 -11.22 -15.95 22.79
N LYS A 157 -11.80 -15.13 23.70
CA LYS A 157 -12.80 -15.59 24.66
C LYS A 157 -14.06 -16.13 23.98
N LYS A 158 -14.59 -15.43 22.98
CA LYS A 158 -15.71 -15.90 22.15
C LYS A 158 -15.40 -17.22 21.44
N ALA A 159 -14.13 -17.44 21.06
CA ALA A 159 -13.66 -18.70 20.48
C ALA A 159 -13.40 -19.80 21.55
N GLY A 160 -13.78 -19.59 22.81
CA GLY A 160 -13.68 -20.58 23.88
C GLY A 160 -12.29 -20.71 24.51
N LYS A 161 -11.39 -19.73 24.30
CA LYS A 161 -10.07 -19.72 24.95
C LYS A 161 -10.19 -19.26 26.41
N SER A 162 -9.39 -19.86 27.30
CA SER A 162 -9.35 -19.50 28.73
C SER A 162 -8.70 -18.13 28.95
N ASP A 163 -8.99 -17.49 30.09
CA ASP A 163 -8.35 -16.23 30.46
C ASP A 163 -6.83 -16.37 30.57
N GLU A 164 -6.35 -17.48 31.14
CA GLU A 164 -4.91 -17.80 31.20
C GLU A 164 -4.26 -17.88 29.80
N TYR A 165 -4.97 -18.42 28.81
CA TYR A 165 -4.49 -18.46 27.45
C TYR A 165 -4.38 -17.05 26.85
N VAL A 166 -5.39 -16.20 27.07
CA VAL A 166 -5.42 -14.82 26.57
C VAL A 166 -4.30 -13.99 27.17
N GLU A 167 -4.08 -14.09 28.49
CA GLU A 167 -3.02 -13.37 29.20
C GLU A 167 -1.61 -13.71 28.67
N LYS A 168 -1.39 -14.95 28.22
CA LYS A 168 -0.12 -15.38 27.64
C LYS A 168 0.16 -14.84 26.25
N GLN A 169 -0.81 -14.20 25.56
CA GLN A 169 -0.65 -13.74 24.17
C GLN A 169 0.13 -12.43 24.00
N ASP A 170 0.48 -11.73 25.11
CA ASP A 170 1.15 -10.40 25.08
C ASP A 170 0.49 -9.44 24.06
N LEU A 171 -0.83 -9.37 24.08
CA LEU A 171 -1.61 -8.56 23.15
C LEU A 171 -1.29 -7.07 23.35
N LYS A 172 -1.11 -6.35 22.25
CA LYS A 172 -0.78 -4.92 22.25
C LYS A 172 -1.75 -4.15 21.36
N ASP A 173 -1.90 -2.88 21.69
CA ASP A 173 -2.65 -1.95 20.85
C ASP A 173 -1.78 -1.45 19.70
N ASP A 174 -2.43 -1.08 18.60
CA ASP A 174 -1.76 -0.63 17.38
C ASP A 174 -2.03 0.84 17.09
N VAL A 175 -1.03 1.52 16.54
CA VAL A 175 -1.15 2.92 16.11
C VAL A 175 -1.85 2.97 14.76
N LEU A 176 -2.95 3.72 14.69
CA LEU A 176 -3.67 4.02 13.44
C LEU A 176 -3.17 5.30 12.79
N ARG A 177 -2.98 6.36 13.59
CA ARG A 177 -2.45 7.65 13.13
C ARG A 177 -1.35 8.12 14.07
N ARG A 178 -0.20 8.41 13.50
CA ARG A 178 0.97 8.90 14.25
C ARG A 178 0.77 10.34 14.72
N ALA A 179 1.57 10.78 15.70
CA ALA A 179 1.55 12.15 16.23
C ALA A 179 1.80 13.23 15.15
N ASN A 180 2.48 12.89 14.06
CA ASN A 180 2.68 13.78 12.91
C ASN A 180 1.48 13.84 11.93
N GLY A 181 0.36 13.21 12.28
CA GLY A 181 -0.89 13.21 11.50
C GLY A 181 -0.99 12.14 10.41
N PHE A 182 0.09 11.41 10.10
CA PHE A 182 0.07 10.39 9.05
C PHE A 182 -0.52 9.07 9.56
N TYR A 183 -1.37 8.47 8.74
CA TYR A 183 -1.89 7.13 8.98
C TYR A 183 -0.79 6.07 8.82
N THR A 184 -0.93 4.97 9.53
CA THR A 184 -0.07 3.79 9.39
C THR A 184 -0.61 2.86 8.30
N TYR A 185 0.21 1.91 7.86
CA TYR A 185 -0.25 0.84 6.97
C TYR A 185 -1.43 0.04 7.56
N PHE A 186 -1.47 -0.10 8.88
CA PHE A 186 -2.55 -0.81 9.55
C PHE A 186 -3.91 -0.11 9.35
N ALA A 187 -3.92 1.22 9.32
CA ALA A 187 -5.14 1.98 9.04
C ALA A 187 -5.65 1.76 7.61
N SER A 188 -4.75 1.75 6.61
CA SER A 188 -5.15 1.46 5.22
C SER A 188 -5.58 0.01 5.04
N ASP A 189 -4.95 -0.95 5.73
CA ASP A 189 -5.37 -2.36 5.69
C ASP A 189 -6.77 -2.56 6.25
N ILE A 190 -7.12 -1.88 7.35
CA ILE A 190 -8.48 -1.94 7.92
C ILE A 190 -9.50 -1.35 6.91
N ALA A 191 -9.19 -0.19 6.33
CA ALA A 191 -10.05 0.44 5.34
C ALA A 191 -10.22 -0.45 4.10
N TYR A 192 -9.16 -1.09 3.63
CA TYR A 192 -9.19 -2.00 2.51
C TYR A 192 -10.05 -3.25 2.78
N HIS A 193 -9.95 -3.84 3.97
CA HIS A 193 -10.82 -4.95 4.35
C HIS A 193 -12.28 -4.52 4.50
N ARG A 194 -12.52 -3.33 5.07
CA ARG A 194 -13.88 -2.76 5.12
C ARG A 194 -14.45 -2.56 3.72
N ASP A 195 -13.66 -2.06 2.76
CA ASP A 195 -14.07 -1.91 1.36
C ASP A 195 -14.48 -3.26 0.76
N LYS A 196 -13.72 -4.33 1.02
CA LYS A 196 -14.06 -5.67 0.55
C LYS A 196 -15.39 -6.19 1.08
N PHE A 197 -15.63 -6.05 2.37
CA PHE A 197 -16.82 -6.62 3.01
C PHE A 197 -18.05 -5.72 2.89
N GLU A 198 -17.92 -4.41 3.17
CA GLU A 198 -19.06 -3.51 3.22
C GLU A 198 -19.43 -2.92 1.85
N LYS A 199 -18.45 -2.50 1.06
CA LYS A 199 -18.69 -1.83 -0.23
C LYS A 199 -18.87 -2.82 -1.37
N ARG A 200 -18.02 -3.86 -1.40
CA ARG A 200 -18.00 -4.85 -2.48
C ARG A 200 -18.75 -6.14 -2.14
N GLY A 201 -19.13 -6.34 -0.88
CA GLY A 201 -20.03 -7.41 -0.43
C GLY A 201 -19.43 -8.81 -0.50
N PHE A 202 -18.12 -8.98 -0.35
CA PHE A 202 -17.52 -10.31 -0.30
C PHE A 202 -17.84 -11.02 1.02
N ASP A 203 -18.25 -12.27 0.95
CA ASP A 203 -18.52 -13.12 2.12
C ASP A 203 -17.22 -13.59 2.80
N LYS A 204 -16.18 -13.81 2.00
CA LYS A 204 -14.88 -14.31 2.45
C LYS A 204 -13.74 -13.62 1.71
N VAL A 205 -12.65 -13.38 2.43
CA VAL A 205 -11.41 -12.84 1.90
C VAL A 205 -10.26 -13.78 2.27
N ILE A 206 -9.40 -14.07 1.32
CA ILE A 206 -8.15 -14.82 1.53
C ILE A 206 -7.01 -13.90 1.12
N ASN A 207 -6.20 -13.48 2.09
CA ASN A 207 -5.00 -12.72 1.82
C ASN A 207 -3.83 -13.68 1.61
N ILE A 208 -3.07 -13.45 0.53
CA ILE A 208 -1.85 -14.19 0.22
C ILE A 208 -0.73 -13.16 0.20
N TRP A 209 0.09 -13.21 1.23
CA TRP A 209 1.23 -12.31 1.41
C TRP A 209 2.53 -13.09 1.29
N GLY A 210 3.55 -12.43 0.70
CA GLY A 210 4.90 -12.97 0.62
C GLY A 210 5.77 -12.49 1.78
#